data_f0c24fa100cc8a5410c01e796d88e0af
#
_entry.id   f0c24fa100cc8a5410c01e796d88e0af
#
_cell.length_a   1.000
_cell.length_b   1.000
_cell.length_c   1.000
_cell.angle_alpha   90.00
_cell.angle_beta   90.00
_cell.angle_gamma   90.00
#
_symmetry.space_group_name_H-M   'P 1'
#
loop_
_entity.id
_entity.type
_entity.pdbx_description
1 polymer ?
#
loop_
_entity_poly.entity_id
_entity_poly.type
_entity_poly.pdbx_seq_one_letter_code
_entity_poly.pdbx_strand_id
1 'polypeptide(L)'
;MTRPVIFKPAAVSEMLQAHDWYEQREAGLGDEFLRCVDACIALLQRNPEAYPVVHKQVRMALVRRFPYLVFYTPEANQITVFLIFHAARDPQMWKRRV
;
A
#
# COMPACT_ATOMS: atom_id res chain seq x y z
N MET A 1 9.24 13.57 -14.86
CA MET A 1 7.80 13.51 -14.59
C MET A 1 7.48 12.28 -13.75
N THR A 2 6.60 12.46 -12.77
CA THR A 2 6.14 11.31 -11.98
C THR A 2 5.06 10.54 -12.73
N ARG A 3 5.06 9.22 -12.55
CA ARG A 3 4.02 8.36 -13.11
C ARG A 3 2.79 8.39 -12.20
N PRO A 4 1.58 8.37 -12.75
CA PRO A 4 0.38 8.29 -11.92
C PRO A 4 0.34 6.96 -11.15
N VAL A 5 -0.29 6.99 -9.97
CA VAL A 5 -0.48 5.81 -9.15
C VAL A 5 -1.92 5.33 -9.32
N ILE A 6 -2.08 4.09 -9.72
CA ILE A 6 -3.38 3.46 -9.96
C ILE A 6 -3.58 2.38 -8.90
N PHE A 7 -4.68 2.46 -8.17
CA PHE A 7 -5.02 1.49 -7.14
C PHE A 7 -5.99 0.45 -7.71
N LYS A 8 -5.64 -0.82 -7.58
CA LYS A 8 -6.59 -1.88 -7.89
C LYS A 8 -7.74 -1.85 -6.89
N PRO A 9 -8.95 -2.30 -7.28
CA PRO A 9 -10.12 -2.27 -6.39
C PRO A 9 -9.88 -2.95 -5.04
N ALA A 10 -9.15 -4.06 -5.03
CA ALA A 10 -8.82 -4.76 -3.78
C ALA A 10 -8.01 -3.88 -2.84
N ALA A 11 -7.06 -3.10 -3.38
CA ALA A 11 -6.25 -2.20 -2.56
C ALA A 11 -7.09 -1.09 -1.95
N VAL A 12 -8.01 -0.51 -2.73
CA VAL A 12 -8.94 0.52 -2.24
C VAL A 12 -9.80 -0.04 -1.12
N SER A 13 -10.38 -1.22 -1.33
CA SER A 13 -11.23 -1.86 -0.33
C SER A 13 -10.48 -2.13 0.97
N GLU A 14 -9.27 -2.65 0.89
CA GLU A 14 -8.45 -2.93 2.08
C GLU A 14 -8.09 -1.66 2.83
N MET A 15 -7.77 -0.59 2.10
CA MET A 15 -7.43 0.70 2.69
C MET A 15 -8.63 1.28 3.45
N LEU A 16 -9.82 1.21 2.86
CA LEU A 16 -11.04 1.74 3.49
C LEU A 16 -11.45 0.90 4.70
N GLN A 17 -11.31 -0.42 4.63
CA GLN A 17 -11.59 -1.30 5.76
C GLN A 17 -10.64 -1.00 6.93
N ALA A 18 -9.37 -0.79 6.66
CA ALA A 18 -8.40 -0.45 7.69
C ALA A 18 -8.72 0.92 8.31
N HIS A 19 -9.09 1.91 7.47
CA HIS A 19 -9.51 3.22 7.95
C HIS A 19 -10.65 3.08 8.94
N ASP A 20 -11.71 2.33 8.59
CA ASP A 20 -12.88 2.19 9.43
C ASP A 20 -12.55 1.49 10.73
N TRP A 21 -11.69 0.46 10.67
CA TRP A 21 -11.27 -0.26 11.86
C TRP A 21 -10.56 0.67 12.86
N TYR A 22 -9.62 1.50 12.36
CA TYR A 22 -8.90 2.43 13.22
C TYR A 22 -9.80 3.53 13.74
N GLU A 23 -10.70 4.04 12.90
CA GLU A 23 -11.60 5.12 13.28
C GLU A 23 -12.55 4.69 14.40
N GLN A 24 -12.97 3.42 14.41
CA GLN A 24 -13.79 2.88 15.49
C GLN A 24 -13.03 2.75 16.80
N ARG A 25 -11.71 2.63 16.75
CA ARG A 25 -10.87 2.56 17.94
C ARG A 25 -10.66 3.93 18.57
N GLU A 26 -10.46 4.94 17.74
CA GLU A 26 -10.20 6.29 18.20
C GLU A 26 -10.57 7.28 17.10
N ALA A 27 -11.35 8.29 17.42
CA ALA A 27 -11.74 9.30 16.44
C ALA A 27 -10.49 10.00 15.88
N GLY A 28 -10.41 10.08 14.56
CA GLY A 28 -9.28 10.69 13.85
C GLY A 28 -8.16 9.72 13.51
N LEU A 29 -8.14 8.52 14.09
CA LEU A 29 -7.06 7.56 13.86
C LEU A 29 -7.12 6.98 12.45
N GLY A 30 -8.32 6.78 11.90
CA GLY A 30 -8.47 6.33 10.52
C GLY A 30 -7.93 7.34 9.53
N ASP A 31 -8.20 8.63 9.76
CA ASP A 31 -7.67 9.69 8.90
C ASP A 31 -6.15 9.77 8.99
N GLU A 32 -5.59 9.56 10.17
CA GLU A 32 -4.15 9.52 10.33
C GLU A 32 -3.53 8.35 9.58
N PHE A 33 -4.18 7.19 9.60
CA PHE A 33 -3.75 6.03 8.81
C PHE A 33 -3.71 6.39 7.31
N LEU A 34 -4.76 7.04 6.80
CA LEU A 34 -4.78 7.44 5.38
C LEU A 34 -3.67 8.42 5.05
N ARG A 35 -3.37 9.37 5.94
CA ARG A 35 -2.25 10.29 5.73
C ARG A 35 -0.92 9.56 5.65
N CYS A 36 -0.73 8.53 6.47
CA CYS A 36 0.51 7.74 6.44
C CYS A 36 0.60 6.89 5.17
N VAL A 37 -0.52 6.35 4.69
CA VAL A 37 -0.56 5.66 3.40
C VAL A 37 -0.22 6.62 2.28
N ASP A 38 -0.81 7.81 2.27
CA ASP A 38 -0.53 8.82 1.25
C ASP A 38 0.93 9.22 1.23
N ALA A 39 1.55 9.38 2.40
CA ALA A 39 2.97 9.70 2.48
C ALA A 39 3.84 8.57 1.92
N CYS A 40 3.47 7.32 2.19
CA CYS A 40 4.15 6.16 1.64
C CYS A 40 4.05 6.13 0.10
N ILE A 41 2.85 6.37 -0.41
CA ILE A 41 2.60 6.42 -1.86
C ILE A 41 3.42 7.54 -2.52
N ALA A 42 3.48 8.71 -1.90
CA ALA A 42 4.26 9.82 -2.45
C ALA A 42 5.75 9.48 -2.54
N LEU A 43 6.28 8.79 -1.55
CA LEU A 43 7.69 8.38 -1.55
C LEU A 43 7.97 7.34 -2.63
N LEU A 44 7.14 6.30 -2.73
CA LEU A 44 7.37 5.27 -3.74
C LEU A 44 7.14 5.80 -5.16
N GLN A 45 6.26 6.79 -5.31
CA GLN A 45 6.03 7.41 -6.61
C GLN A 45 7.27 8.16 -7.10
N ARG A 46 8.02 8.77 -6.19
CA ARG A 46 9.25 9.49 -6.55
C ARG A 46 10.43 8.57 -6.84
N ASN A 47 10.49 7.43 -6.16
CA ASN A 47 11.60 6.49 -6.27
C ASN A 47 11.09 5.04 -6.33
N PRO A 48 10.34 4.70 -7.39
CA PRO A 48 9.64 3.40 -7.42
C PRO A 48 10.58 2.19 -7.46
N GLU A 49 11.81 2.35 -7.95
CA GLU A 49 12.77 1.25 -8.01
C GLU A 49 13.64 1.14 -6.75
N ALA A 50 13.44 2.03 -5.76
CA ALA A 50 14.24 2.01 -4.53
C ALA A 50 13.77 0.95 -3.52
N TYR A 51 12.60 0.39 -3.70
CA TYR A 51 12.02 -0.57 -2.77
C TYR A 51 12.26 -2.01 -3.22
N PRO A 52 12.34 -2.97 -2.28
CA PRO A 52 12.69 -4.34 -2.64
C PRO A 52 11.64 -5.02 -3.50
N VAL A 53 12.09 -5.83 -4.43
CA VAL A 53 11.26 -6.77 -5.17
C VAL A 53 11.01 -7.98 -4.29
N VAL A 54 9.75 -8.35 -4.10
CA VAL A 54 9.38 -9.44 -3.19
C VAL A 54 8.77 -10.63 -3.91
N HIS A 55 8.26 -10.44 -5.12
CA HIS A 55 7.68 -11.53 -5.92
C HIS A 55 7.50 -11.04 -7.35
N LYS A 56 8.13 -11.75 -8.31
CA LYS A 56 8.07 -11.36 -9.74
C LYS A 56 8.54 -9.91 -9.89
N GLN A 57 7.69 -9.03 -10.39
CA GLN A 57 8.00 -7.61 -10.52
C GLN A 57 7.37 -6.76 -9.43
N VAL A 58 6.77 -7.41 -8.42
CA VAL A 58 6.06 -6.73 -7.34
C VAL A 58 7.06 -6.29 -6.28
N ARG A 59 6.98 -5.03 -5.91
CA ARG A 59 7.78 -4.41 -4.86
C ARG A 59 6.92 -4.13 -3.65
N MET A 60 7.57 -3.93 -2.51
CA MET A 60 6.89 -3.72 -1.24
C MET A 60 7.43 -2.48 -0.54
N ALA A 61 6.52 -1.62 -0.07
CA ALA A 61 6.84 -0.47 0.76
C ALA A 61 6.11 -0.57 2.09
N LEU A 62 6.77 -0.15 3.17
CA LEU A 62 6.23 -0.19 4.53
C LEU A 62 5.59 1.14 4.86
N VAL A 63 4.34 1.11 5.33
CA VAL A 63 3.66 2.30 5.85
C VAL A 63 4.25 2.63 7.22
N ARG A 64 4.57 3.91 7.48
CA ARG A 64 5.11 4.33 8.76
C ARG A 64 3.99 4.41 9.80
N ARG A 65 4.30 4.02 11.05
CA ARG A 65 3.42 4.11 12.23
C ARG A 65 2.27 3.10 12.25
N PHE A 66 1.98 2.46 11.14
CA PHE A 66 0.93 1.45 11.04
C PHE A 66 1.52 0.19 10.43
N PRO A 67 1.12 -1.01 10.89
CA PRO A 67 1.74 -2.25 10.42
C PRO A 67 1.13 -2.70 9.09
N TYR A 68 1.26 -1.88 8.06
CA TYR A 68 0.72 -2.16 6.73
C TYR A 68 1.79 -2.09 5.67
N LEU A 69 1.63 -2.93 4.65
CA LEU A 69 2.53 -3.05 3.52
C LEU A 69 1.78 -2.66 2.25
N VAL A 70 2.45 -1.92 1.37
CA VAL A 70 1.94 -1.56 0.05
C VAL A 70 2.67 -2.41 -0.98
N PHE A 71 1.92 -3.22 -1.73
CA PHE A 71 2.47 -4.05 -2.81
C PHE A 71 2.15 -3.40 -4.14
N TYR A 72 3.18 -3.12 -4.93
CA TYR A 72 3.01 -2.38 -6.17
C TYR A 72 4.01 -2.84 -7.23
N THR A 73 3.71 -2.50 -8.49
CA THR A 73 4.62 -2.71 -9.62
C THR A 73 4.78 -1.39 -10.36
N PRO A 74 6.03 -0.90 -10.52
CA PRO A 74 6.27 0.24 -11.40
C PRO A 74 6.23 -0.22 -12.85
N GLU A 75 5.34 0.37 -13.64
CA GLU A 75 5.20 0.11 -15.07
C GLU A 75 5.69 1.33 -15.85
N ALA A 76 5.81 1.19 -17.16
CA ALA A 76 6.34 2.27 -18.00
C ALA A 76 5.56 3.58 -17.84
N ASN A 77 4.22 3.50 -17.77
CA ASN A 77 3.35 4.67 -17.78
C ASN A 77 2.65 4.93 -16.45
N GLN A 78 2.76 4.03 -15.49
CA GLN A 78 2.04 4.15 -14.24
C GLN A 78 2.66 3.26 -13.16
N ILE A 79 2.23 3.46 -11.93
CA ILE A 79 2.56 2.60 -10.81
C ILE A 79 1.27 1.96 -10.37
N THR A 80 1.20 0.62 -10.39
CA THR A 80 -0.01 -0.11 -10.02
C THR A 80 0.11 -0.64 -8.61
N VAL A 81 -0.78 -0.21 -7.71
CA VAL A 81 -0.87 -0.72 -6.34
C VAL A 81 -1.88 -1.85 -6.30
N PHE A 82 -1.44 -3.05 -5.95
CA PHE A 82 -2.28 -4.25 -5.93
C PHE A 82 -2.96 -4.47 -4.58
N LEU A 83 -2.22 -4.26 -3.50
CA LEU A 83 -2.69 -4.59 -2.16
C LEU A 83 -2.17 -3.58 -1.15
N ILE A 84 -2.98 -3.34 -0.11
CA ILE A 84 -2.56 -2.70 1.14
C ILE A 84 -2.84 -3.73 2.22
N PHE A 85 -1.80 -4.33 2.78
CA PHE A 85 -1.86 -5.60 3.49
C PHE A 85 -1.30 -5.48 4.89
N HIS A 86 -2.06 -5.94 5.89
CA HIS A 86 -1.59 -5.92 7.27
C HIS A 86 -0.40 -6.87 7.44
N ALA A 87 0.67 -6.38 8.04
CA ALA A 87 1.94 -7.11 8.11
C ALA A 87 1.85 -8.40 8.93
N ALA A 88 0.89 -8.50 9.84
CA ALA A 88 0.72 -9.70 10.68
C ALA A 88 -0.06 -10.83 10.01
N ARG A 89 -0.66 -10.57 8.83
CA ARG A 89 -1.39 -11.63 8.10
C ARG A 89 -0.42 -12.59 7.43
N ASP A 90 -0.92 -13.80 7.16
CA ASP A 90 -0.14 -14.85 6.51
C ASP A 90 0.41 -14.35 5.15
N PRO A 91 1.74 -14.37 4.95
CA PRO A 91 2.35 -13.95 3.68
C PRO A 91 1.84 -14.73 2.46
N GLN A 92 1.39 -15.98 2.65
CA GLN A 92 0.86 -16.75 1.53
C GLN A 92 -0.37 -16.10 0.92
N MET A 93 -1.11 -15.31 1.69
CA MET A 93 -2.31 -14.67 1.19
C MET A 93 -2.00 -13.62 0.12
N TRP A 94 -0.96 -12.80 0.32
CA TRP A 94 -0.60 -11.82 -0.72
C TRP A 94 0.12 -12.48 -1.90
N LYS A 95 0.90 -13.52 -1.66
CA LYS A 95 1.61 -14.21 -2.74
C LYS A 95 0.67 -14.83 -3.77
N ARG A 96 -0.50 -15.27 -3.35
CA ARG A 96 -1.51 -15.82 -4.26
C ARG A 96 -2.20 -14.74 -5.09
N ARG A 97 -2.19 -13.50 -4.61
CA ARG A 97 -2.96 -12.39 -5.20
C ARG A 97 -2.14 -11.55 -6.16
N VAL A 98 -0.85 -11.69 -6.14
CA VAL A 98 0.07 -10.95 -7.01
C VAL A 98 0.96 -11.93 -7.82
#